data_b6a76bb4f86ab6554e5de230c0c7f7ac
#
_entry.id   b6a76bb4f86ab6554e5de230c0c7f7ac
#
_cell.length_a   1.000
_cell.length_b   1.000
_cell.length_c   1.000
_cell.angle_alpha   90.00
_cell.angle_beta   90.00
_cell.angle_gamma   90.00
#
_symmetry.space_group_name_H-M   'P 1'
#
loop_
_entity.id
_entity.type
_entity.pdbx_description
1 polymer ?
#
loop_
_entity_poly.entity_id
_entity_poly.type
_entity_poly.pdbx_seq_one_letter_code
_entity_poly.pdbx_strand_id
1 'polypeptide(L)'
;YGLTSAMDAGNSIEVYNGVFVPLYESGELKLRVYGMISHTSAAGETAEYLKSHPIDNENYEPLYNNHLSLRCVKMFADGSLGARSAAMLEPYSDREGHIGDYRYTQEQVNEVVKVAYDAGYQIATHCIGDGANNQMINAYEAAIKANPRDDHRLRIEHFQIVAPADIDRAISLGILPSMQTTHATSDML
;
A
#
# COMPACT_ATOMS: atom_id res chain seq x y z
N TYR A 1 20.69 -17.36 4.33
CA TYR A 1 20.18 -16.42 5.34
C TYR A 1 18.93 -16.97 6.08
N GLY A 2 18.38 -18.14 5.69
CA GLY A 2 17.23 -18.76 6.35
C GLY A 2 15.87 -18.10 6.03
N LEU A 3 15.80 -17.15 5.11
CA LEU A 3 14.54 -16.56 4.65
C LEU A 3 13.73 -17.59 3.85
N THR A 4 12.46 -17.75 4.19
CA THR A 4 11.52 -18.64 3.50
C THR A 4 10.42 -17.90 2.73
N SER A 5 10.22 -16.63 3.07
CA SER A 5 9.24 -15.76 2.40
C SER A 5 9.70 -14.30 2.39
N ALA A 6 9.20 -13.54 1.42
CA ALA A 6 9.40 -12.09 1.32
C ALA A 6 8.13 -11.41 0.83
N MET A 7 7.97 -10.14 1.20
CA MET A 7 7.01 -9.24 0.58
C MET A 7 7.75 -8.38 -0.45
N ASP A 8 7.26 -8.35 -1.68
CA ASP A 8 7.80 -7.50 -2.73
C ASP A 8 6.94 -6.23 -2.82
N ALA A 9 7.48 -5.11 -2.34
CA ALA A 9 6.75 -3.88 -2.11
C ALA A 9 6.59 -2.99 -3.36
N GLY A 10 6.24 -3.58 -4.47
CA GLY A 10 5.78 -2.88 -5.66
C GLY A 10 6.60 -3.13 -6.92
N ASN A 11 6.08 -3.99 -7.77
CA ASN A 11 6.50 -4.18 -9.15
C ASN A 11 5.32 -4.07 -10.10
N SER A 12 5.59 -3.86 -11.39
CA SER A 12 4.54 -3.94 -12.40
C SER A 12 4.13 -5.39 -12.67
N ILE A 13 2.96 -5.59 -13.25
CA ILE A 13 2.49 -6.95 -13.61
C ILE A 13 3.40 -7.59 -14.66
N GLU A 14 4.02 -6.79 -15.53
CA GLU A 14 4.98 -7.25 -16.53
C GLU A 14 6.23 -7.83 -15.87
N VAL A 15 6.72 -7.26 -14.76
CA VAL A 15 7.84 -7.79 -13.99
C VAL A 15 7.47 -9.13 -13.35
N TYR A 16 6.28 -9.25 -12.77
CA TYR A 16 5.84 -10.53 -12.23
C TYR A 16 5.75 -11.59 -13.32
N ASN A 17 5.16 -11.28 -14.45
CA ASN A 17 5.01 -12.23 -15.57
C ASN A 17 6.34 -12.53 -16.29
N GLY A 18 7.21 -11.54 -16.44
CA GLY A 18 8.45 -11.68 -17.21
C GLY A 18 9.67 -12.16 -16.40
N VAL A 19 9.64 -12.06 -15.07
CA VAL A 19 10.76 -12.43 -14.21
C VAL A 19 10.35 -13.49 -13.19
N PHE A 20 9.36 -13.23 -12.34
CA PHE A 20 9.00 -14.14 -11.24
C PHE A 20 8.41 -15.45 -11.77
N VAL A 21 7.48 -15.36 -12.72
CA VAL A 21 6.82 -16.54 -13.31
C VAL A 21 7.84 -17.49 -13.94
N PRO A 22 8.74 -17.07 -14.86
CA PRO A 22 9.77 -17.95 -15.41
C PRO A 22 10.70 -18.57 -14.37
N LEU A 23 11.06 -17.84 -13.31
CA LEU A 23 11.92 -18.36 -12.24
C LEU A 23 11.22 -19.41 -11.37
N TYR A 24 9.89 -19.32 -11.20
CA TYR A 24 9.11 -20.38 -10.56
C TYR A 24 8.93 -21.59 -11.47
N GLU A 25 8.68 -21.39 -12.77
CA GLU A 25 8.52 -22.45 -13.76
C GLU A 25 9.81 -23.27 -13.93
N SER A 26 10.98 -22.61 -13.91
CA SER A 26 12.29 -23.29 -13.94
C SER A 26 12.68 -23.94 -12.60
N GLY A 27 11.98 -23.62 -11.50
CA GLY A 27 12.31 -24.08 -10.15
C GLY A 27 13.54 -23.40 -9.53
N GLU A 28 14.04 -22.32 -10.12
CA GLU A 28 15.17 -21.56 -9.60
C GLU A 28 14.79 -20.70 -8.37
N LEU A 29 13.60 -20.10 -8.38
CA LEU A 29 13.09 -19.32 -7.24
C LEU A 29 12.32 -20.23 -6.29
N LYS A 30 12.86 -20.41 -5.07
CA LYS A 30 12.25 -21.25 -4.02
C LYS A 30 11.66 -20.43 -2.86
N LEU A 31 11.87 -19.12 -2.87
CA LEU A 31 11.31 -18.20 -1.88
C LEU A 31 9.81 -18.00 -2.13
N ARG A 32 9.01 -18.00 -1.09
CA ARG A 32 7.61 -17.54 -1.22
C ARG A 32 7.58 -16.03 -1.34
N VAL A 33 6.89 -15.52 -2.35
CA VAL A 33 6.76 -14.08 -2.59
C VAL A 33 5.31 -13.65 -2.48
N TYR A 34 5.06 -12.70 -1.61
CA TYR A 34 3.83 -11.92 -1.59
C TYR A 34 4.06 -10.64 -2.40
N GLY A 35 3.67 -10.67 -3.67
CA GLY A 35 3.88 -9.56 -4.60
C GLY A 35 2.79 -8.50 -4.47
N MET A 36 3.20 -7.23 -4.49
CA MET A 36 2.29 -6.09 -4.49
C MET A 36 2.39 -5.39 -5.84
N ILE A 37 1.29 -5.39 -6.59
CA ILE A 37 1.23 -4.78 -7.93
C ILE A 37 1.22 -3.26 -7.78
N SER A 38 2.14 -2.56 -8.43
CA SER A 38 2.18 -1.09 -8.43
C SER A 38 0.90 -0.52 -9.03
N HIS A 39 0.17 0.30 -8.27
CA HIS A 39 -1.11 0.89 -8.65
C HIS A 39 -1.12 2.38 -8.33
N THR A 40 -1.17 3.22 -9.35
CA THR A 40 -0.97 4.68 -9.21
C THR A 40 -2.09 5.51 -9.86
N SER A 41 -3.07 4.86 -10.50
CA SER A 41 -4.13 5.56 -11.23
C SER A 41 -5.40 4.72 -11.27
N ALA A 42 -6.56 5.37 -11.22
CA ALA A 42 -7.86 4.73 -11.43
C ALA A 42 -8.13 4.32 -12.90
N ALA A 43 -7.23 4.66 -13.81
CA ALA A 43 -7.29 4.33 -15.23
C ALA A 43 -5.93 3.75 -15.70
N GLY A 44 -5.91 3.21 -16.92
CA GLY A 44 -4.73 2.61 -17.54
C GLY A 44 -4.59 1.10 -17.28
N GLU A 45 -3.48 0.53 -17.77
CA GLU A 45 -3.29 -0.93 -17.85
C GLU A 45 -3.44 -1.65 -16.50
N THR A 46 -2.83 -1.13 -15.43
CA THR A 46 -2.96 -1.75 -14.11
C THR A 46 -4.41 -1.74 -13.62
N ALA A 47 -5.12 -0.61 -13.77
CA ALA A 47 -6.52 -0.53 -13.34
C ALA A 47 -7.41 -1.50 -14.12
N GLU A 48 -7.21 -1.64 -15.43
CA GLU A 48 -7.93 -2.61 -16.26
C GLU A 48 -7.56 -4.06 -15.91
N TYR A 49 -6.28 -4.31 -15.61
CA TYR A 49 -5.84 -5.62 -15.11
C TYR A 49 -6.58 -5.99 -13.81
N LEU A 50 -6.61 -5.10 -12.82
CA LEU A 50 -7.27 -5.36 -11.53
C LEU A 50 -8.77 -5.66 -11.72
N LYS A 51 -9.47 -4.89 -12.57
CA LYS A 51 -10.89 -5.09 -12.88
C LYS A 51 -11.16 -6.42 -13.58
N SER A 52 -10.26 -6.85 -14.47
CA SER A 52 -10.40 -8.11 -15.23
C SER A 52 -9.92 -9.35 -14.46
N HIS A 53 -9.16 -9.18 -13.37
CA HIS A 53 -8.65 -10.22 -12.51
C HIS A 53 -9.05 -9.98 -11.04
N PRO A 54 -10.36 -9.94 -10.73
CA PRO A 54 -10.80 -9.70 -9.36
C PRO A 54 -10.37 -10.85 -8.43
N ILE A 55 -10.06 -10.50 -7.18
CA ILE A 55 -9.68 -11.47 -6.16
C ILE A 55 -10.93 -11.99 -5.43
N ASP A 56 -11.18 -13.27 -5.53
CA ASP A 56 -12.07 -13.99 -4.62
C ASP A 56 -11.29 -14.34 -3.34
N ASN A 57 -11.51 -13.55 -2.29
CA ASN A 57 -10.77 -13.69 -1.05
C ASN A 57 -11.09 -14.98 -0.27
N GLU A 58 -12.25 -15.58 -0.51
CA GLU A 58 -12.68 -16.84 0.14
C GLU A 58 -11.99 -18.05 -0.49
N ASN A 59 -11.78 -18.01 -1.82
CA ASN A 59 -11.24 -19.12 -2.59
C ASN A 59 -9.87 -18.82 -3.23
N TYR A 60 -9.15 -17.80 -2.73
CA TYR A 60 -7.85 -17.43 -3.28
C TYR A 60 -6.80 -18.50 -3.03
N GLU A 61 -6.23 -19.02 -4.09
CA GLU A 61 -5.07 -19.91 -4.04
C GLU A 61 -3.83 -19.25 -4.65
N PRO A 62 -2.72 -19.16 -3.90
CA PRO A 62 -1.46 -18.68 -4.47
C PRO A 62 -0.93 -19.58 -5.56
N LEU A 63 -0.25 -18.96 -6.54
CA LEU A 63 0.34 -19.67 -7.69
C LEU A 63 1.59 -20.48 -7.27
N TYR A 64 2.01 -21.42 -8.15
CA TYR A 64 3.24 -22.21 -8.01
C TYR A 64 3.35 -22.93 -6.66
N ASN A 65 2.34 -23.75 -6.33
CA ASN A 65 2.30 -24.51 -5.09
C ASN A 65 2.53 -23.61 -3.86
N ASN A 66 1.77 -22.53 -3.77
CA ASN A 66 1.80 -21.57 -2.66
C ASN A 66 3.12 -20.75 -2.57
N HIS A 67 3.78 -20.47 -3.70
CA HIS A 67 5.01 -19.68 -3.73
C HIS A 67 4.80 -18.25 -4.20
N LEU A 68 3.84 -17.94 -5.08
CA LEU A 68 3.58 -16.58 -5.54
C LEU A 68 2.13 -16.16 -5.24
N SER A 69 1.98 -15.08 -4.48
CA SER A 69 0.68 -14.47 -4.21
C SER A 69 0.64 -13.05 -4.78
N LEU A 70 -0.32 -12.77 -5.67
CA LEU A 70 -0.53 -11.45 -6.31
C LEU A 70 -1.93 -10.92 -5.98
N ARG A 71 -2.23 -10.71 -4.70
CA ARG A 71 -3.52 -10.23 -4.21
C ARG A 71 -3.45 -8.87 -3.48
N CYS A 72 -2.35 -8.16 -3.66
CA CYS A 72 -2.13 -6.86 -3.05
C CYS A 72 -1.67 -5.84 -4.09
N VAL A 73 -2.07 -4.59 -3.92
CA VAL A 73 -1.54 -3.47 -4.68
C VAL A 73 -0.70 -2.57 -3.78
N LYS A 74 0.34 -1.94 -4.37
CA LYS A 74 1.21 -0.97 -3.71
C LYS A 74 0.93 0.43 -4.26
N MET A 75 0.71 1.35 -3.33
CA MET A 75 0.54 2.78 -3.61
C MET A 75 1.56 3.61 -2.82
N PHE A 76 1.77 4.85 -3.25
CA PHE A 76 2.58 5.85 -2.57
C PHE A 76 1.75 7.14 -2.44
N ALA A 77 1.46 7.59 -1.22
CA ALA A 77 0.71 8.81 -0.98
C ALA A 77 1.61 10.06 -0.87
N ASP A 78 2.85 9.87 -0.41
CA ASP A 78 3.82 10.94 -0.21
C ASP A 78 5.28 10.51 -0.43
N GLY A 79 6.22 11.28 0.08
CA GLY A 79 7.65 11.03 0.04
C GLY A 79 8.24 10.66 1.41
N SER A 80 9.38 11.29 1.81
CA SER A 80 10.11 10.97 3.05
C SER A 80 10.39 12.20 3.90
N LEU A 81 10.58 12.01 5.22
CA LEU A 81 10.91 13.09 6.16
C LEU A 81 12.26 13.72 5.81
N GLY A 82 13.29 12.93 5.61
CA GLY A 82 14.65 13.44 5.36
C GLY A 82 14.75 14.31 4.10
N ALA A 83 13.94 14.03 3.07
CA ALA A 83 13.83 14.87 1.87
C ALA A 83 12.82 16.01 2.02
N ARG A 84 12.10 16.12 3.14
CA ARG A 84 10.97 17.03 3.38
C ARG A 84 9.88 16.94 2.32
N SER A 85 9.67 15.74 1.80
CA SER A 85 8.63 15.41 0.83
C SER A 85 7.50 14.54 1.43
N ALA A 86 7.59 14.16 2.70
CA ALA A 86 6.47 13.60 3.44
C ALA A 86 5.37 14.66 3.60
N ALA A 87 4.13 14.33 3.29
CA ALA A 87 3.01 15.28 3.31
C ALA A 87 2.50 15.48 4.74
N MET A 88 2.64 16.70 5.23
CA MET A 88 2.34 17.09 6.60
C MET A 88 1.06 17.93 6.70
N LEU A 89 0.37 17.87 7.83
CA LEU A 89 -0.76 18.76 8.14
C LEU A 89 -0.29 20.18 8.44
N GLU A 90 0.86 20.32 9.11
CA GLU A 90 1.49 21.59 9.45
C GLU A 90 2.85 21.71 8.76
N PRO A 91 3.36 22.92 8.51
CA PRO A 91 4.67 23.10 7.91
C PRO A 91 5.81 22.44 8.72
N TYR A 92 6.83 21.98 8.00
CA TYR A 92 8.07 21.52 8.62
C TYR A 92 8.68 22.62 9.51
N SER A 93 9.15 22.26 10.70
CA SER A 93 9.72 23.21 11.67
C SER A 93 10.97 23.93 11.18
N ASP A 94 11.71 23.30 10.25
CA ASP A 94 12.94 23.84 9.65
C ASP A 94 12.72 24.40 8.24
N ARG A 95 11.47 24.46 7.74
CA ARG A 95 11.14 24.98 6.41
C ARG A 95 9.75 25.63 6.39
N GLU A 96 9.73 26.92 6.70
CA GLU A 96 8.51 27.70 6.79
C GLU A 96 7.60 27.59 5.55
N GLY A 97 6.31 27.36 5.78
CA GLY A 97 5.29 27.23 4.74
C GLY A 97 5.34 25.96 3.90
N HIS A 98 6.32 25.09 4.13
CA HIS A 98 6.46 23.84 3.36
C HIS A 98 5.84 22.66 4.09
N ILE A 99 4.85 22.02 3.47
CA ILE A 99 4.09 20.87 4.01
C ILE A 99 4.41 19.55 3.29
N GLY A 100 5.44 19.50 2.46
CA GLY A 100 5.75 18.31 1.64
C GLY A 100 4.87 18.17 0.41
N ASP A 101 4.84 16.95 -0.15
CA ASP A 101 4.26 16.68 -1.46
C ASP A 101 3.20 15.57 -1.38
N TYR A 102 1.93 15.93 -1.51
CA TYR A 102 0.85 14.97 -1.74
C TYR A 102 0.91 14.46 -3.19
N ARG A 103 0.87 13.16 -3.38
CA ARG A 103 0.86 12.55 -4.73
C ARG A 103 -0.52 12.58 -5.39
N TYR A 104 -1.57 12.78 -4.60
CA TYR A 104 -2.97 12.78 -5.05
C TYR A 104 -3.75 13.91 -4.38
N THR A 105 -4.79 14.39 -5.05
CA THR A 105 -5.90 15.04 -4.33
C THR A 105 -6.71 13.97 -3.59
N GLN A 106 -7.58 14.38 -2.65
CA GLN A 106 -8.44 13.43 -1.94
C GLN A 106 -9.36 12.66 -2.91
N GLU A 107 -9.89 13.35 -3.92
CA GLU A 107 -10.75 12.75 -4.94
C GLU A 107 -10.00 11.70 -5.77
N GLN A 108 -8.79 12.04 -6.22
CA GLN A 108 -7.96 11.12 -6.99
C GLN A 108 -7.62 9.85 -6.20
N VAL A 109 -7.18 9.98 -4.93
CA VAL A 109 -6.84 8.80 -4.13
C VAL A 109 -8.07 7.94 -3.81
N ASN A 110 -9.25 8.56 -3.61
CA ASN A 110 -10.49 7.82 -3.42
C ASN A 110 -10.81 6.94 -4.64
N GLU A 111 -10.64 7.47 -5.85
CA GLU A 111 -10.88 6.72 -7.10
C GLU A 111 -9.86 5.58 -7.28
N VAL A 112 -8.58 5.85 -7.01
CA VAL A 112 -7.52 4.83 -7.13
C VAL A 112 -7.74 3.69 -6.13
N VAL A 113 -8.02 4.02 -4.87
CA VAL A 113 -8.35 3.04 -3.82
C VAL A 113 -9.58 2.23 -4.20
N LYS A 114 -10.64 2.91 -4.69
CA LYS A 114 -11.90 2.25 -5.05
C LYS A 114 -11.70 1.14 -6.08
N VAL A 115 -10.89 1.38 -7.13
CA VAL A 115 -10.64 0.38 -8.19
C VAL A 115 -10.05 -0.90 -7.62
N ALA A 116 -9.02 -0.80 -6.80
CA ALA A 116 -8.36 -1.96 -6.21
C ALA A 116 -9.24 -2.63 -5.14
N TYR A 117 -9.90 -1.83 -4.31
CA TYR A 117 -10.76 -2.32 -3.25
C TYR A 117 -11.94 -3.10 -3.80
N ASP A 118 -12.67 -2.54 -4.78
CA ASP A 118 -13.84 -3.21 -5.38
C ASP A 118 -13.45 -4.50 -6.13
N ALA A 119 -12.22 -4.55 -6.66
CA ALA A 119 -11.69 -5.76 -7.28
C ALA A 119 -11.16 -6.80 -6.27
N GLY A 120 -11.33 -6.59 -4.96
CA GLY A 120 -10.99 -7.56 -3.91
C GLY A 120 -9.54 -7.53 -3.44
N TYR A 121 -8.69 -6.66 -3.97
CA TYR A 121 -7.28 -6.58 -3.58
C TYR A 121 -7.10 -5.99 -2.18
N GLN A 122 -6.10 -6.48 -1.45
CA GLN A 122 -5.49 -5.76 -0.35
C GLN A 122 -4.77 -4.53 -0.90
N ILE A 123 -4.76 -3.44 -0.13
CA ILE A 123 -4.05 -2.20 -0.52
C ILE A 123 -3.01 -1.91 0.55
N ALA A 124 -1.76 -1.70 0.12
CA ALA A 124 -0.63 -1.32 0.96
C ALA A 124 -0.09 0.04 0.47
N THR A 125 -0.33 1.11 1.23
CA THR A 125 0.05 2.46 0.82
C THR A 125 1.15 3.03 1.69
N HIS A 126 2.23 3.51 1.06
CA HIS A 126 3.27 4.27 1.73
C HIS A 126 2.71 5.62 2.18
N CYS A 127 2.74 5.88 3.50
CA CYS A 127 2.40 7.16 4.12
C CYS A 127 3.36 7.44 5.27
N ILE A 128 4.14 8.50 5.14
CA ILE A 128 5.10 8.93 6.16
C ILE A 128 4.57 10.12 6.95
N GLY A 129 4.12 11.18 6.28
CA GLY A 129 3.56 12.36 6.92
C GLY A 129 2.17 12.15 7.48
N ASP A 130 1.80 12.94 8.50
CA ASP A 130 0.48 12.91 9.11
C ASP A 130 -0.63 13.35 8.14
N GLY A 131 -0.32 14.24 7.21
CA GLY A 131 -1.23 14.62 6.13
C GLY A 131 -1.52 13.46 5.17
N ALA A 132 -0.48 12.72 4.75
CA ALA A 132 -0.66 11.53 3.90
C ALA A 132 -1.42 10.41 4.62
N ASN A 133 -1.13 10.19 5.90
CA ASN A 133 -1.85 9.23 6.74
C ASN A 133 -3.32 9.60 6.85
N ASN A 134 -3.65 10.87 7.15
CA ASN A 134 -5.03 11.36 7.19
C ASN A 134 -5.75 11.17 5.86
N GLN A 135 -5.13 11.59 4.74
CA GLN A 135 -5.68 11.45 3.41
C GLN A 135 -6.00 9.98 3.08
N MET A 136 -5.08 9.07 3.39
CA MET A 136 -5.28 7.65 3.08
C MET A 136 -6.32 6.99 3.99
N ILE A 137 -6.37 7.35 5.28
CA ILE A 137 -7.42 6.87 6.19
C ILE A 137 -8.80 7.32 5.69
N ASN A 138 -8.93 8.56 5.19
CA ASN A 138 -10.17 9.04 4.58
C ASN A 138 -10.58 8.20 3.36
N ALA A 139 -9.63 7.87 2.49
CA ALA A 139 -9.90 7.06 1.29
C ALA A 139 -10.30 5.62 1.66
N TYR A 140 -9.62 5.02 2.63
CA TYR A 140 -9.95 3.68 3.11
C TYR A 140 -11.32 3.63 3.80
N GLU A 141 -11.62 4.62 4.64
CA GLU A 141 -12.92 4.74 5.28
C GLU A 141 -14.04 4.86 4.26
N ALA A 142 -13.84 5.67 3.21
CA ALA A 142 -14.80 5.82 2.12
C ALA A 142 -15.04 4.50 1.37
N ALA A 143 -13.97 3.74 1.08
CA ALA A 143 -14.07 2.45 0.41
C ALA A 143 -14.79 1.40 1.27
N ILE A 144 -14.46 1.31 2.57
CA ILE A 144 -15.10 0.40 3.54
C ILE A 144 -16.60 0.73 3.66
N LYS A 145 -16.96 2.01 3.77
CA LYS A 145 -18.38 2.43 3.85
C LYS A 145 -19.17 2.10 2.59
N ALA A 146 -18.54 2.24 1.42
CA ALA A 146 -19.19 1.97 0.14
C ALA A 146 -19.37 0.47 -0.13
N ASN A 147 -18.41 -0.36 0.27
CA ASN A 147 -18.41 -1.80 0.05
C ASN A 147 -17.81 -2.53 1.28
N PRO A 148 -18.60 -2.73 2.36
CA PRO A 148 -18.10 -3.33 3.60
C PRO A 148 -17.53 -4.74 3.41
N ARG A 149 -16.34 -5.00 3.97
CA ARG A 149 -15.70 -6.32 4.03
C ARG A 149 -15.10 -6.52 5.43
N ASP A 150 -15.37 -7.64 6.07
CA ASP A 150 -14.91 -7.93 7.43
C ASP A 150 -13.38 -8.11 7.52
N ASP A 151 -12.77 -8.75 6.51
CA ASP A 151 -11.31 -9.01 6.43
C ASP A 151 -10.69 -8.29 5.23
N HIS A 152 -10.74 -6.96 5.21
CA HIS A 152 -10.21 -6.16 4.11
C HIS A 152 -8.67 -6.01 4.12
N ARG A 153 -8.01 -6.16 5.27
CA ARG A 153 -6.54 -6.06 5.47
C ARG A 153 -5.90 -4.84 4.84
N LEU A 154 -6.62 -3.72 4.77
CA LEU A 154 -6.04 -2.46 4.30
C LEU A 154 -4.85 -2.08 5.16
N ARG A 155 -3.75 -1.69 4.54
CA ARG A 155 -2.47 -1.50 5.21
C ARG A 155 -1.83 -0.17 4.86
N ILE A 156 -1.24 0.48 5.85
CA ILE A 156 -0.40 1.65 5.67
C ILE A 156 1.03 1.25 6.01
N GLU A 157 1.91 1.40 5.02
CA GLU A 157 3.36 1.23 5.17
C GLU A 157 3.96 2.45 5.83
N HIS A 158 4.88 2.23 6.72
CA HIS A 158 5.58 3.18 7.58
C HIS A 158 4.71 3.70 8.72
N PHE A 159 3.55 4.32 8.46
CA PHE A 159 2.68 4.88 9.51
C PHE A 159 3.47 5.69 10.53
N GLN A 160 4.37 6.58 10.00
CA GLN A 160 5.51 7.09 10.76
C GLN A 160 5.16 8.31 11.59
N ILE A 161 4.59 9.35 10.98
CA ILE A 161 4.05 10.52 11.66
C ILE A 161 2.52 10.48 11.52
N VAL A 162 1.81 10.38 12.63
CA VAL A 162 0.36 10.21 12.61
C VAL A 162 -0.27 11.08 13.69
N ALA A 163 -1.30 11.83 13.32
CA ALA A 163 -2.07 12.61 14.29
C ALA A 163 -2.80 11.67 15.27
N PRO A 164 -2.86 11.95 16.59
CA PRO A 164 -3.49 11.07 17.57
C PRO A 164 -4.91 10.63 17.21
N ALA A 165 -5.72 11.56 16.68
CA ALA A 165 -7.09 11.24 16.25
C ALA A 165 -7.15 10.24 15.10
N ASP A 166 -6.14 10.22 14.22
CA ASP A 166 -6.06 9.28 13.11
C ASP A 166 -5.59 7.90 13.53
N ILE A 167 -4.85 7.78 14.64
CA ILE A 167 -4.53 6.49 15.25
C ILE A 167 -5.82 5.79 15.70
N ASP A 168 -6.69 6.49 16.43
CA ASP A 168 -7.97 5.94 16.90
C ASP A 168 -8.88 5.54 15.73
N ARG A 169 -8.90 6.36 14.67
CA ARG A 169 -9.65 6.04 13.44
C ARG A 169 -9.11 4.80 12.75
N ALA A 170 -7.78 4.69 12.58
CA ALA A 170 -7.15 3.53 11.95
C ALA A 170 -7.48 2.24 12.72
N ILE A 171 -7.44 2.29 14.06
CA ILE A 171 -7.83 1.17 14.92
C ILE A 171 -9.31 0.80 14.69
N SER A 172 -10.21 1.77 14.72
CA SER A 172 -11.64 1.54 14.57
C SER A 172 -12.03 0.98 13.20
N LEU A 173 -11.24 1.31 12.17
CA LEU A 173 -11.42 0.83 10.80
C LEU A 173 -10.70 -0.51 10.55
N GLY A 174 -9.92 -1.04 11.48
CA GLY A 174 -9.12 -2.25 11.29
C GLY A 174 -7.98 -2.11 10.28
N ILE A 175 -7.44 -0.90 10.11
CA ILE A 175 -6.29 -0.63 9.25
C ILE A 175 -5.02 -1.18 9.91
N LEU A 176 -4.19 -1.87 9.15
CA LEU A 176 -2.96 -2.51 9.62
C LEU A 176 -1.76 -1.57 9.44
N PRO A 177 -1.09 -1.12 10.51
CA PRO A 177 0.17 -0.38 10.39
C PRO A 177 1.33 -1.34 10.15
N SER A 178 2.15 -1.07 9.12
CA SER A 178 3.38 -1.82 8.81
C SER A 178 4.59 -0.93 9.12
N MET A 179 5.01 -0.93 10.38
CA MET A 179 5.96 0.03 10.94
C MET A 179 7.40 -0.47 10.94
N GLN A 180 8.35 0.46 10.78
CA GLN A 180 9.77 0.25 11.05
C GLN A 180 10.11 0.93 12.37
N THR A 181 10.33 0.18 13.41
CA THR A 181 10.61 0.72 14.76
C THR A 181 11.90 1.56 14.83
N THR A 182 12.83 1.35 13.89
CA THR A 182 14.07 2.16 13.77
C THR A 182 13.79 3.63 13.43
N HIS A 183 12.68 3.97 12.76
CA HIS A 183 12.33 5.36 12.46
C HIS A 183 12.23 6.23 13.73
N ALA A 184 11.79 5.65 14.84
CA ALA A 184 11.71 6.37 16.12
C ALA A 184 13.09 6.82 16.66
N THR A 185 14.18 6.25 16.18
CA THR A 185 15.55 6.56 16.62
C THR A 185 16.41 7.14 15.52
N SER A 186 16.24 6.71 14.26
CA SER A 186 17.06 7.16 13.13
C SER A 186 16.66 8.51 12.60
N ASP A 187 15.38 8.88 12.72
CA ASP A 187 14.81 10.07 12.08
C ASP A 187 14.56 11.23 13.07
N MET A 188 15.06 11.11 14.29
CA MET A 188 14.97 12.13 15.34
C MET A 188 16.08 13.19 15.30
N LEU A 189 17.02 13.13 14.34
CA LEU A 189 18.19 14.01 14.26
C LEU A 189 18.00 15.16 13.26
#